data_6d8158b9009f5c4059fe5dbea2fbeba0
#
_entry.id   6d8158b9009f5c4059fe5dbea2fbeba0
#
_cell.length_a   1.000
_cell.length_b   1.000
_cell.length_c   1.000
_cell.angle_alpha   90.00
_cell.angle_beta   90.00
_cell.angle_gamma   90.00
#
_symmetry.space_group_name_H-M   'P 1'
#
loop_
_entity.id
_entity.type
_entity.pdbx_description
1 polymer ?
#
loop_
_entity_poly.entity_id
_entity_poly.type
_entity_poly.pdbx_seq_one_letter_code
_entity_poly.pdbx_strand_id
1 'polypeptide(L)'
;PFLYLKEQGFDVDFVSVDSNGHIDLNQLISLIRDDTILVSIVYVNNEIGAIQNIESLVHSVKSINKNIVFHTDAVQAYGKLKIFPNKEGIDLLSVSGHKIHGPKGSGFLYIREKSKIKPQILGGGQQEGIRSGTENVPAIVGLKEAVLEYFTDHEKKIMKLYECKQRLIEQLLQIEGVVVHAISSDVQTAPHIVSVGFEGISR
;
A
#
# COMPACT_ATOMS: atom_id res chain seq x y z
N PRO A 1 11.35 9.45 0.00
CA PRO A 1 10.71 10.69 0.48
C PRO A 1 11.05 11.00 1.93
N PHE A 2 10.88 10.03 2.88
CA PHE A 2 11.07 10.28 4.31
C PHE A 2 12.53 10.63 4.69
N LEU A 3 13.54 10.01 4.08
CA LEU A 3 14.94 10.40 4.28
C LEU A 3 15.17 11.87 3.86
N TYR A 4 14.59 12.27 2.73
CA TYR A 4 14.63 13.67 2.29
C TYR A 4 13.96 14.61 3.30
N LEU A 5 12.80 14.24 3.85
CA LEU A 5 12.15 15.05 4.90
C LEU A 5 13.02 15.17 6.15
N LYS A 6 13.72 14.09 6.54
CA LYS A 6 14.69 14.11 7.63
C LYS A 6 15.82 15.12 7.37
N GLU A 7 16.35 15.18 6.14
CA GLU A 7 17.35 16.17 5.72
C GLU A 7 16.79 17.61 5.75
N GLN A 8 15.47 17.79 5.62
CA GLN A 8 14.81 19.09 5.73
C GLN A 8 14.45 19.47 7.18
N GLY A 9 14.89 18.70 8.17
CA GLY A 9 14.73 19.01 9.59
C GLY A 9 13.45 18.45 10.23
N PHE A 10 12.74 17.56 9.56
CA PHE A 10 11.66 16.80 10.19
C PHE A 10 12.22 15.63 10.99
N ASP A 11 11.63 15.36 12.15
CA ASP A 11 11.88 14.11 12.87
C ASP A 11 11.18 12.96 12.17
N VAL A 12 11.94 11.94 11.79
CA VAL A 12 11.43 10.77 11.06
C VAL A 12 11.91 9.50 11.73
N ASP A 13 10.96 8.71 12.17
CA ASP A 13 11.17 7.39 12.74
C ASP A 13 10.71 6.29 11.77
N PHE A 14 11.37 5.16 11.81
CA PHE A 14 11.02 3.97 11.03
C PHE A 14 10.61 2.85 11.98
N VAL A 15 9.42 2.31 11.73
CA VAL A 15 8.90 1.18 12.52
C VAL A 15 9.48 -0.12 11.99
N SER A 16 9.90 -1.00 12.90
CA SER A 16 10.38 -2.35 12.57
C SER A 16 9.23 -3.24 12.12
N VAL A 17 9.60 -4.31 11.43
CA VAL A 17 8.69 -5.39 11.07
C VAL A 17 9.20 -6.72 11.61
N ASP A 18 8.30 -7.67 11.79
CA ASP A 18 8.63 -9.04 12.12
C ASP A 18 9.24 -9.81 10.91
N SER A 19 9.58 -11.08 11.10
CA SER A 19 10.13 -11.95 10.04
C SER A 19 9.18 -12.18 8.88
N ASN A 20 7.87 -11.92 9.05
CA ASN A 20 6.84 -12.01 8.01
C ASN A 20 6.55 -10.66 7.36
N GLY A 21 7.21 -9.59 7.81
CA GLY A 21 7.04 -8.23 7.29
C GLY A 21 5.87 -7.46 7.88
N HIS A 22 5.28 -7.89 9.02
CA HIS A 22 4.22 -7.16 9.70
C HIS A 22 4.81 -6.15 10.67
N ILE A 23 4.17 -4.98 10.73
CA ILE A 23 4.58 -3.89 11.62
C ILE A 23 4.42 -4.28 13.08
N ASP A 24 5.45 -3.96 13.87
CA ASP A 24 5.37 -4.01 15.33
C ASP A 24 4.48 -2.85 15.84
N LEU A 25 3.24 -3.20 16.20
CA LEU A 25 2.26 -2.24 16.70
C LEU A 25 2.72 -1.57 18.01
N ASN A 26 3.40 -2.28 18.90
CA ASN A 26 3.86 -1.71 20.16
C ASN A 26 4.94 -0.66 19.91
N GLN A 27 5.87 -0.95 19.00
CA GLN A 27 6.87 0.01 18.58
C GLN A 27 6.22 1.21 17.89
N LEU A 28 5.27 0.99 16.96
CA LEU A 28 4.55 2.09 16.32
C LEU A 28 3.95 3.05 17.36
N ILE A 29 3.24 2.50 18.34
CA ILE A 29 2.62 3.29 19.41
C ILE A 29 3.66 4.05 20.22
N SER A 30 4.79 3.43 20.55
CA SER A 30 5.85 4.04 21.36
C SER A 30 6.59 5.17 20.64
N LEU A 31 6.56 5.19 19.31
CA LEU A 31 7.19 6.24 18.48
C LEU A 31 6.28 7.45 18.24
N ILE A 32 4.98 7.36 18.59
CA ILE A 32 4.07 8.49 18.44
C ILE A 32 4.37 9.52 19.53
N ARG A 33 4.59 10.76 19.12
CA ARG A 33 4.84 11.93 19.96
C ARG A 33 3.69 12.93 19.81
N ASP A 34 3.64 13.93 20.69
CA ASP A 34 2.64 15.01 20.66
C ASP A 34 2.71 15.83 19.35
N ASP A 35 3.91 15.93 18.77
CA ASP A 35 4.19 16.63 17.51
C ASP A 35 4.13 15.72 16.26
N THR A 36 3.75 14.46 16.41
CA THR A 36 3.57 13.54 15.27
C THR A 36 2.41 14.02 14.39
N ILE A 37 2.70 14.32 13.12
CA ILE A 37 1.73 14.83 12.16
C ILE A 37 1.28 13.80 11.12
N LEU A 38 2.11 12.80 10.84
CA LEU A 38 1.88 11.83 9.76
C LEU A 38 2.37 10.44 10.17
N VAL A 39 1.56 9.45 9.94
CA VAL A 39 1.94 8.03 9.88
C VAL A 39 1.70 7.55 8.45
N SER A 40 2.72 6.96 7.83
CA SER A 40 2.65 6.45 6.47
C SER A 40 3.12 5.00 6.41
N ILE A 41 2.23 4.12 5.99
CA ILE A 41 2.44 2.67 5.99
C ILE A 41 2.04 2.12 4.62
N VAL A 42 2.86 1.22 4.06
CA VAL A 42 2.49 0.47 2.87
C VAL A 42 1.40 -0.54 3.23
N TYR A 43 0.34 -0.62 2.44
CA TYR A 43 -0.75 -1.58 2.69
C TYR A 43 -0.30 -3.02 2.42
N VAL A 44 0.37 -3.23 1.28
CA VAL A 44 0.95 -4.51 0.86
C VAL A 44 2.38 -4.31 0.44
N ASN A 45 3.31 -5.03 1.06
CA ASN A 45 4.71 -4.99 0.68
C ASN A 45 4.90 -5.56 -0.74
N ASN A 46 5.63 -4.84 -1.59
CA ASN A 46 5.79 -5.19 -3.00
C ASN A 46 6.78 -6.33 -3.26
N GLU A 47 7.58 -6.74 -2.29
CA GLU A 47 8.59 -7.79 -2.43
C GLU A 47 8.12 -9.12 -1.86
N ILE A 48 7.63 -9.12 -0.61
CA ILE A 48 7.23 -10.35 0.07
C ILE A 48 5.71 -10.54 0.14
N GLY A 49 4.93 -9.53 -0.26
CA GLY A 49 3.47 -9.62 -0.28
C GLY A 49 2.79 -9.50 1.10
N ALA A 50 3.52 -9.17 2.17
CA ALA A 50 2.93 -9.00 3.50
C ALA A 50 1.83 -7.95 3.48
N ILE A 51 0.66 -8.27 4.04
CA ILE A 51 -0.52 -7.41 4.12
C ILE A 51 -0.59 -6.82 5.53
N GLN A 52 -0.58 -5.49 5.65
CA GLN A 52 -0.75 -4.83 6.94
C GLN A 52 -2.23 -4.73 7.32
N ASN A 53 -2.55 -4.91 8.59
CA ASN A 53 -3.88 -4.66 9.12
C ASN A 53 -4.09 -3.15 9.32
N ILE A 54 -4.34 -2.44 8.21
CA ILE A 54 -4.43 -0.98 8.18
C ILE A 54 -5.54 -0.47 9.11
N GLU A 55 -6.71 -1.11 9.15
CA GLU A 55 -7.83 -0.70 10.02
C GLU A 55 -7.38 -0.69 11.50
N SER A 56 -6.71 -1.74 11.96
CA SER A 56 -6.19 -1.82 13.33
C SER A 56 -5.11 -0.77 13.60
N LEU A 57 -4.17 -0.59 12.67
CA LEU A 57 -3.10 0.40 12.80
C LEU A 57 -3.66 1.83 12.86
N VAL A 58 -4.62 2.17 11.99
CA VAL A 58 -5.31 3.47 12.00
C VAL A 58 -6.02 3.67 13.33
N HIS A 59 -6.78 2.68 13.80
CA HIS A 59 -7.50 2.77 15.07
C HIS A 59 -6.55 3.06 16.23
N SER A 60 -5.44 2.34 16.31
CA SER A 60 -4.43 2.52 17.36
C SER A 60 -3.80 3.90 17.32
N VAL A 61 -3.40 4.38 16.15
CA VAL A 61 -2.83 5.73 15.97
C VAL A 61 -3.85 6.82 16.34
N LYS A 62 -5.08 6.69 15.84
CA LYS A 62 -6.14 7.69 16.09
C LYS A 62 -6.65 7.69 17.53
N SER A 63 -6.50 6.59 18.27
CA SER A 63 -6.84 6.55 19.69
C SER A 63 -5.87 7.37 20.55
N ILE A 64 -4.62 7.53 20.11
CA ILE A 64 -3.61 8.37 20.77
C ILE A 64 -3.83 9.84 20.38
N ASN A 65 -3.85 10.12 19.08
CA ASN A 65 -4.08 11.47 18.58
C ASN A 65 -4.85 11.42 17.25
N LYS A 66 -6.12 11.81 17.29
CA LYS A 66 -7.03 11.81 16.12
C LYS A 66 -6.62 12.80 15.01
N ASN A 67 -5.72 13.74 15.31
CA ASN A 67 -5.26 14.75 14.35
C ASN A 67 -4.09 14.23 13.48
N ILE A 68 -3.44 13.13 13.85
CA ILE A 68 -2.39 12.52 13.02
C ILE A 68 -3.01 12.09 11.69
N VAL A 69 -2.44 12.53 10.59
CA VAL A 69 -2.83 12.07 9.25
C VAL A 69 -2.32 10.67 9.02
N PHE A 70 -3.20 9.75 8.67
CA PHE A 70 -2.79 8.38 8.31
C PHE A 70 -2.83 8.22 6.79
N HIS A 71 -1.65 8.00 6.22
CA HIS A 71 -1.45 7.68 4.81
C HIS A 71 -1.15 6.19 4.62
N THR A 72 -1.71 5.60 3.58
CA THR A 72 -1.29 4.27 3.13
C THR A 72 -0.95 4.28 1.64
N ASP A 73 0.18 3.65 1.31
CA ASP A 73 0.48 3.28 -0.08
C ASP A 73 -0.26 1.98 -0.40
N ALA A 74 -1.32 2.11 -1.20
CA ALA A 74 -2.15 0.99 -1.62
C ALA A 74 -1.84 0.52 -3.05
N VAL A 75 -0.71 0.89 -3.62
CA VAL A 75 -0.31 0.55 -4.99
C VAL A 75 -0.37 -0.96 -5.24
N GLN A 76 0.05 -1.78 -4.30
CA GLN A 76 -0.04 -3.24 -4.40
C GLN A 76 -1.35 -3.82 -3.87
N ALA A 77 -2.10 -3.07 -3.07
CA ALA A 77 -3.35 -3.53 -2.46
C ALA A 77 -4.58 -3.26 -3.33
N TYR A 78 -4.62 -2.10 -4.00
CA TYR A 78 -5.77 -1.69 -4.79
C TYR A 78 -6.08 -2.70 -5.91
N GLY A 79 -7.35 -3.08 -5.98
CA GLY A 79 -7.82 -4.10 -6.90
C GLY A 79 -7.56 -5.55 -6.46
N LYS A 80 -6.69 -5.82 -5.48
CA LYS A 80 -6.43 -7.17 -4.95
C LYS A 80 -7.16 -7.41 -3.63
N LEU A 81 -7.27 -6.36 -2.83
CA LEU A 81 -7.97 -6.37 -1.54
C LEU A 81 -9.20 -5.46 -1.62
N LYS A 82 -10.21 -5.76 -0.80
CA LYS A 82 -11.35 -4.87 -0.59
C LYS A 82 -10.91 -3.77 0.39
N ILE A 83 -10.80 -2.53 -0.10
CA ILE A 83 -10.38 -1.37 0.67
C ILE A 83 -11.55 -0.40 0.81
N PHE A 84 -11.86 -0.01 2.03
CA PHE A 84 -12.92 0.95 2.35
C PHE A 84 -12.33 2.12 3.15
N PRO A 85 -11.69 3.12 2.49
CA PRO A 85 -10.87 4.13 3.18
C PRO A 85 -11.61 4.85 4.30
N ASN A 86 -12.90 5.18 4.09
CA ASN A 86 -13.72 5.84 5.11
C ASN A 86 -13.96 4.94 6.32
N LYS A 87 -14.27 3.67 6.11
CA LYS A 87 -14.55 2.71 7.18
C LYS A 87 -13.26 2.40 7.95
N GLU A 88 -12.16 2.19 7.24
CA GLU A 88 -10.84 1.87 7.80
C GLU A 88 -10.17 3.08 8.46
N GLY A 89 -10.73 4.27 8.31
CA GLY A 89 -10.21 5.47 8.96
C GLY A 89 -9.01 6.12 8.26
N ILE A 90 -8.69 5.71 7.02
CA ILE A 90 -7.57 6.23 6.23
C ILE A 90 -7.84 7.68 5.83
N ASP A 91 -6.85 8.57 5.97
CA ASP A 91 -6.96 9.97 5.54
C ASP A 91 -6.44 10.16 4.12
N LEU A 92 -5.34 9.49 3.76
CA LEU A 92 -4.74 9.56 2.43
C LEU A 92 -4.43 8.14 1.94
N LEU A 93 -4.71 7.88 0.64
CA LEU A 93 -4.40 6.59 0.04
C LEU A 93 -3.88 6.78 -1.38
N SER A 94 -2.69 6.26 -1.67
CA SER A 94 -2.05 6.35 -2.98
C SER A 94 -2.28 5.10 -3.82
N VAL A 95 -2.61 5.29 -5.10
CA VAL A 95 -2.81 4.22 -6.08
C VAL A 95 -2.08 4.54 -7.38
N SER A 96 -1.48 3.52 -8.01
CA SER A 96 -0.88 3.61 -9.34
C SER A 96 -1.61 2.71 -10.34
N GLY A 97 -2.02 3.30 -11.48
CA GLY A 97 -2.84 2.62 -12.48
C GLY A 97 -2.17 1.41 -13.13
N HIS A 98 -0.85 1.46 -13.34
CA HIS A 98 -0.12 0.36 -13.98
C HIS A 98 -0.12 -0.96 -13.20
N LYS A 99 -0.50 -0.95 -11.93
CA LYS A 99 -0.64 -2.17 -11.10
C LYS A 99 -1.98 -2.87 -11.26
N ILE A 100 -2.92 -2.23 -11.97
CA ILE A 100 -4.22 -2.79 -12.36
C ILE A 100 -4.41 -2.74 -13.88
N HIS A 101 -3.32 -2.84 -14.64
CA HIS A 101 -3.27 -2.85 -16.11
C HIS A 101 -3.68 -1.51 -16.78
N GLY A 102 -3.75 -0.44 -16.00
CA GLY A 102 -3.97 0.92 -16.52
C GLY A 102 -2.69 1.52 -17.13
N PRO A 103 -2.82 2.69 -17.79
CA PRO A 103 -1.67 3.37 -18.38
C PRO A 103 -0.61 3.74 -17.35
N LYS A 104 0.67 3.61 -17.73
CA LYS A 104 1.78 4.12 -16.92
C LYS A 104 1.68 5.65 -16.79
N GLY A 105 2.10 6.18 -15.64
CA GLY A 105 1.99 7.60 -15.34
C GLY A 105 0.59 8.07 -14.94
N SER A 106 -0.38 7.14 -14.82
CA SER A 106 -1.70 7.40 -14.24
C SER A 106 -1.82 6.82 -12.82
N GLY A 107 -2.65 7.44 -12.01
CA GLY A 107 -2.93 7.02 -10.64
C GLY A 107 -3.82 8.05 -9.97
N PHE A 108 -4.13 7.84 -8.71
CA PHE A 108 -4.89 8.79 -7.91
C PHE A 108 -4.45 8.78 -6.46
N LEU A 109 -4.72 9.89 -5.80
CA LEU A 109 -4.64 10.05 -4.36
C LEU A 109 -6.06 10.22 -3.82
N TYR A 110 -6.52 9.29 -2.98
CA TYR A 110 -7.70 9.52 -2.17
C TYR A 110 -7.34 10.45 -1.03
N ILE A 111 -8.17 11.46 -0.83
CA ILE A 111 -8.05 12.44 0.24
C ILE A 111 -9.37 12.44 1.00
N ARG A 112 -9.34 12.08 2.29
CA ARG A 112 -10.53 12.17 3.13
C ARG A 112 -10.97 13.62 3.28
N GLU A 113 -12.28 13.87 3.26
CA GLU A 113 -12.86 15.17 3.56
C GLU A 113 -12.24 15.76 4.85
N LYS A 114 -11.83 17.03 4.80
CA LYS A 114 -11.14 17.78 5.85
C LYS A 114 -9.64 17.48 6.04
N SER A 115 -9.07 16.48 5.36
CA SER A 115 -7.61 16.32 5.34
C SER A 115 -6.97 17.48 4.56
N LYS A 116 -6.06 18.20 5.21
CA LYS A 116 -5.41 19.37 4.61
C LYS A 116 -4.07 18.96 4.03
N ILE A 117 -3.94 19.05 2.71
CA ILE A 117 -2.65 18.92 2.01
C ILE A 117 -2.32 20.21 1.29
N LYS A 118 -1.03 20.52 1.18
CA LYS A 118 -0.57 21.66 0.38
C LYS A 118 -0.24 21.19 -1.04
N PRO A 119 -0.69 21.94 -2.07
CA PRO A 119 -0.29 21.66 -3.44
C PRO A 119 1.22 21.75 -3.60
N GLN A 120 1.81 20.79 -4.31
CA GLN A 120 3.24 20.80 -4.66
C GLN A 120 3.48 21.37 -6.06
N ILE A 121 2.46 21.27 -6.96
CA ILE A 121 2.51 21.81 -8.30
C ILE A 121 1.50 22.95 -8.35
N LEU A 122 2.01 24.17 -8.43
CA LEU A 122 1.22 25.40 -8.42
C LEU A 122 0.90 25.85 -9.85
N GLY A 123 -0.19 26.62 -10.03
CA GLY A 123 -0.61 27.17 -11.32
C GLY A 123 -2.12 27.34 -11.42
N GLY A 124 -2.77 26.61 -12.33
CA GLY A 124 -4.22 26.63 -12.51
C GLY A 124 -5.00 25.95 -11.40
N GLY A 125 -6.34 25.95 -11.52
CA GLY A 125 -7.26 25.41 -10.51
C GLY A 125 -7.61 23.92 -10.68
N GLN A 126 -6.87 23.17 -11.49
CA GLN A 126 -7.17 21.76 -11.73
C GLN A 126 -7.07 20.94 -10.44
N GLN A 127 -7.86 19.87 -10.35
CA GLN A 127 -7.97 19.03 -9.16
C GLN A 127 -8.24 19.87 -7.90
N GLU A 128 -9.18 20.80 -7.96
CA GLU A 128 -9.54 21.71 -6.87
C GLU A 128 -8.34 22.53 -6.33
N GLY A 129 -7.38 22.85 -7.21
CA GLY A 129 -6.17 23.58 -6.86
C GLY A 129 -5.06 22.75 -6.20
N ILE A 130 -5.29 21.47 -5.97
CA ILE A 130 -4.32 20.57 -5.29
C ILE A 130 -3.20 20.16 -6.24
N ARG A 131 -3.51 19.96 -7.52
CA ARG A 131 -2.53 19.56 -8.53
C ARG A 131 -2.81 20.28 -9.84
N SER A 132 -2.11 21.38 -10.07
CA SER A 132 -2.25 22.18 -11.28
C SER A 132 -1.70 21.50 -12.52
N GLY A 133 -2.18 21.92 -13.68
CA GLY A 133 -1.84 21.40 -15.01
C GLY A 133 -3.00 20.65 -15.63
N THR A 134 -3.17 20.82 -16.95
CA THR A 134 -4.24 20.17 -17.72
C THR A 134 -4.21 18.65 -17.49
N GLU A 135 -5.36 18.10 -17.22
CA GLU A 135 -5.53 16.66 -16.95
C GLU A 135 -5.17 15.83 -18.19
N ASN A 136 -4.44 14.76 -17.97
CA ASN A 136 -4.15 13.76 -19.00
C ASN A 136 -5.40 12.89 -19.21
N VAL A 137 -6.40 13.45 -19.91
CA VAL A 137 -7.69 12.79 -20.16
C VAL A 137 -7.54 11.38 -20.76
N PRO A 138 -6.68 11.15 -21.78
CA PRO A 138 -6.48 9.80 -22.30
C PRO A 138 -6.03 8.79 -21.24
N ALA A 139 -5.11 9.17 -20.37
CA ALA A 139 -4.64 8.28 -19.30
C ALA A 139 -5.70 8.07 -18.21
N ILE A 140 -6.51 9.08 -17.90
CA ILE A 140 -7.63 9.00 -16.96
C ILE A 140 -8.70 8.05 -17.48
N VAL A 141 -9.06 8.17 -18.76
CA VAL A 141 -10.02 7.26 -19.42
C VAL A 141 -9.47 5.82 -19.43
N GLY A 142 -8.21 5.64 -19.79
CA GLY A 142 -7.57 4.32 -19.73
C GLY A 142 -7.52 3.73 -18.33
N LEU A 143 -7.28 4.57 -17.32
CA LEU A 143 -7.36 4.13 -15.91
C LEU A 143 -8.78 3.71 -15.51
N LYS A 144 -9.80 4.48 -15.92
CA LYS A 144 -11.21 4.14 -15.70
C LYS A 144 -11.54 2.76 -16.31
N GLU A 145 -11.19 2.53 -17.57
CA GLU A 145 -11.45 1.24 -18.23
C GLU A 145 -10.71 0.10 -17.53
N ALA A 146 -9.46 0.31 -17.11
CA ALA A 146 -8.70 -0.67 -16.33
C ALA A 146 -9.39 -1.00 -14.99
N VAL A 147 -9.93 -0.01 -14.29
CA VAL A 147 -10.70 -0.21 -13.05
C VAL A 147 -11.95 -1.04 -13.33
N LEU A 148 -12.75 -0.66 -14.33
CA LEU A 148 -13.97 -1.39 -14.69
C LEU A 148 -13.69 -2.84 -15.05
N GLU A 149 -12.72 -3.07 -15.93
CA GLU A 149 -12.30 -4.43 -16.32
C GLU A 149 -11.77 -5.24 -15.13
N TYR A 150 -10.94 -4.61 -14.28
CA TYR A 150 -10.33 -5.29 -13.15
C TYR A 150 -11.38 -5.74 -12.13
N PHE A 151 -12.38 -4.91 -11.86
CA PHE A 151 -13.45 -5.21 -10.90
C PHE A 151 -14.59 -6.06 -11.48
N THR A 152 -14.64 -6.29 -12.79
CA THR A 152 -15.54 -7.27 -13.40
C THR A 152 -15.11 -8.68 -12.95
N ASP A 153 -16.04 -9.46 -12.40
CA ASP A 153 -15.77 -10.78 -11.82
C ASP A 153 -14.61 -10.82 -10.80
N HIS A 154 -14.44 -9.73 -10.06
CA HIS A 154 -13.30 -9.50 -9.18
C HIS A 154 -12.99 -10.68 -8.25
N GLU A 155 -13.99 -11.20 -7.52
CA GLU A 155 -13.78 -12.29 -6.57
C GLU A 155 -13.23 -13.54 -7.24
N LYS A 156 -13.76 -13.88 -8.42
CA LYS A 156 -13.29 -15.03 -9.22
C LYS A 156 -11.85 -14.84 -9.68
N LYS A 157 -11.49 -13.63 -10.12
CA LYS A 157 -10.10 -13.30 -10.53
C LYS A 157 -9.13 -13.42 -9.34
N ILE A 158 -9.51 -12.91 -8.17
CA ILE A 158 -8.69 -12.98 -6.95
C ILE A 158 -8.55 -14.42 -6.46
N MET A 159 -9.63 -15.20 -6.43
CA MET A 159 -9.55 -16.63 -6.11
C MET A 159 -8.59 -17.36 -7.02
N LYS A 160 -8.66 -17.11 -8.34
CA LYS A 160 -7.75 -17.71 -9.31
C LYS A 160 -6.28 -17.37 -9.06
N LEU A 161 -5.99 -16.13 -8.66
CA LEU A 161 -4.63 -15.73 -8.27
C LEU A 161 -4.15 -16.51 -7.03
N TYR A 162 -4.98 -16.67 -6.02
CA TYR A 162 -4.64 -17.48 -4.84
C TYR A 162 -4.40 -18.95 -5.19
N GLU A 163 -5.24 -19.56 -6.04
CA GLU A 163 -5.04 -20.94 -6.53
C GLU A 163 -3.70 -21.08 -7.26
N CYS A 164 -3.38 -20.15 -8.16
CA CYS A 164 -2.11 -20.18 -8.89
C CYS A 164 -0.92 -20.02 -7.93
N LYS A 165 -1.02 -19.09 -6.96
CA LYS A 165 -0.01 -18.87 -5.93
C LYS A 165 0.21 -20.14 -5.10
N GLN A 166 -0.86 -20.73 -4.59
CA GLN A 166 -0.79 -21.95 -3.78
C GLN A 166 -0.11 -23.09 -4.54
N ARG A 167 -0.53 -23.33 -5.78
CA ARG A 167 0.07 -24.35 -6.63
C ARG A 167 1.56 -24.10 -6.89
N LEU A 168 1.95 -22.84 -7.12
CA LEU A 168 3.35 -22.47 -7.30
C LEU A 168 4.17 -22.77 -6.05
N ILE A 169 3.67 -22.37 -4.88
CA ILE A 169 4.35 -22.59 -3.59
C ILE A 169 4.52 -24.09 -3.32
N GLU A 170 3.46 -24.90 -3.51
CA GLU A 170 3.51 -26.35 -3.31
C GLU A 170 4.59 -27.03 -4.19
N GLN A 171 4.77 -26.55 -5.42
CA GLN A 171 5.80 -27.08 -6.31
C GLN A 171 7.20 -26.59 -5.94
N LEU A 172 7.33 -25.33 -5.55
CA LEU A 172 8.61 -24.75 -5.12
C LEU A 172 9.17 -25.42 -3.87
N LEU A 173 8.31 -25.73 -2.91
CA LEU A 173 8.71 -26.40 -1.66
C LEU A 173 9.19 -27.86 -1.86
N GLN A 174 9.01 -28.45 -3.05
CA GLN A 174 9.58 -29.77 -3.39
C GLN A 174 11.04 -29.68 -3.87
N ILE A 175 11.54 -28.48 -4.10
CA ILE A 175 12.92 -28.25 -4.55
C ILE A 175 13.81 -28.03 -3.34
N GLU A 176 14.87 -28.83 -3.20
CA GLU A 176 15.85 -28.71 -2.11
C GLU A 176 16.53 -27.33 -2.17
N GLY A 177 16.70 -26.70 -1.00
CA GLY A 177 17.30 -25.36 -0.89
C GLY A 177 16.40 -24.20 -1.26
N VAL A 178 15.10 -24.45 -1.50
CA VAL A 178 14.11 -23.38 -1.71
C VAL A 178 13.50 -22.92 -0.39
N VAL A 179 13.53 -21.61 -0.16
CA VAL A 179 12.85 -20.95 0.95
C VAL A 179 11.80 -20.00 0.40
N VAL A 180 10.55 -20.16 0.80
CA VAL A 180 9.48 -19.21 0.44
C VAL A 180 9.26 -18.27 1.62
N HIS A 181 9.39 -16.95 1.36
CA HIS A 181 9.33 -15.92 2.41
C HIS A 181 7.89 -15.50 2.72
N ALA A 182 7.68 -15.02 3.97
CA ALA A 182 6.40 -14.49 4.45
C ALA A 182 5.21 -15.46 4.33
N ILE A 183 5.47 -16.77 4.42
CA ILE A 183 4.44 -17.79 4.45
C ILE A 183 4.45 -18.45 5.83
N SER A 184 3.33 -18.27 6.55
CA SER A 184 2.99 -19.11 7.69
C SER A 184 1.52 -19.52 7.58
N SER A 185 1.10 -20.55 8.30
CA SER A 185 -0.30 -20.99 8.32
C SER A 185 -1.29 -19.88 8.70
N ASP A 186 -0.81 -18.89 9.44
CA ASP A 186 -1.63 -17.85 10.07
C ASP A 186 -1.52 -16.48 9.37
N VAL A 187 -0.65 -16.37 8.33
CA VAL A 187 -0.37 -15.11 7.65
C VAL A 187 -0.81 -15.14 6.21
N GLN A 188 -1.83 -14.36 5.89
CA GLN A 188 -2.27 -14.15 4.52
C GLN A 188 -1.38 -13.11 3.84
N THR A 189 -0.75 -13.49 2.72
CA THR A 189 -0.01 -12.58 1.84
C THR A 189 -0.79 -12.30 0.55
N ALA A 190 -0.45 -11.19 -0.11
CA ALA A 190 -1.14 -10.76 -1.33
C ALA A 190 -1.11 -11.85 -2.43
N PRO A 191 -2.21 -12.03 -3.17
CA PRO A 191 -2.39 -13.18 -4.07
C PRO A 191 -1.44 -13.18 -5.28
N HIS A 192 -0.89 -12.04 -5.65
CA HIS A 192 -0.07 -11.82 -6.84
C HIS A 192 1.44 -11.75 -6.56
N ILE A 193 1.86 -11.96 -5.31
CA ILE A 193 3.27 -11.86 -4.91
C ILE A 193 3.71 -13.18 -4.26
N VAL A 194 4.83 -13.72 -4.72
CA VAL A 194 5.57 -14.82 -4.10
C VAL A 194 7.02 -14.40 -4.04
N SER A 195 7.61 -14.47 -2.85
CA SER A 195 9.03 -14.20 -2.63
C SER A 195 9.75 -15.50 -2.32
N VAL A 196 10.81 -15.79 -3.06
CA VAL A 196 11.52 -17.07 -2.99
C VAL A 196 13.01 -16.83 -2.87
N GLY A 197 13.65 -17.47 -1.90
CA GLY A 197 15.10 -17.60 -1.76
C GLY A 197 15.59 -18.95 -2.28
N PHE A 198 16.78 -18.98 -2.80
CA PHE A 198 17.49 -20.19 -3.21
C PHE A 198 18.80 -20.27 -2.45
N GLU A 199 18.96 -21.27 -1.58
CA GLU A 199 20.20 -21.44 -0.82
C GLU A 199 21.41 -21.67 -1.74
N GLY A 200 22.52 -21.02 -1.42
CA GLY A 200 23.75 -21.11 -2.20
C GLY A 200 23.79 -20.30 -3.50
N ILE A 201 22.73 -19.55 -3.83
CA ILE A 201 22.71 -18.64 -4.99
C ILE A 201 22.66 -17.19 -4.48
N SER A 202 23.71 -16.42 -4.75
CA SER A 202 23.70 -14.98 -4.50
C SER A 202 23.07 -14.21 -5.68
N ARG A 203 22.41 -13.12 -5.38
CA ARG A 203 21.96 -12.15 -6.40
C ARG A 203 23.14 -11.42 -7.02
#